data_f3da08472e05df373bf2f89b549faf09
#
_entry.id   f3da08472e05df373bf2f89b549faf09
#
_cell.length_a   1.000
_cell.length_b   1.000
_cell.length_c   1.000
_cell.angle_alpha   90.00
_cell.angle_beta   90.00
_cell.angle_gamma   90.00
#
_symmetry.space_group_name_H-M   'P 1'
#
loop_
_entity.id
_entity.type
_entity.pdbx_description
1 polymer ?
#
loop_
_entity_poly.entity_id
_entity_poly.type
_entity_poly.pdbx_seq_one_letter_code
_entity_poly.pdbx_strand_id
1 'polypeptide(L)'
;MLIPSKLSRPLRLENTLVRDRLIARLANSHLYRLVLVTSPAGYGKTTLMAQWAAGKRDLGWYSLDESDNYPERFANYFMAAVQQATGGHCVRREALASKRQYASLNALFSQLFIELAEWQTP
;
A
#
# COMPACT_ATOMS: atom_id res chain seq x y z
N MET A 1 9.45 13.65 8.09
CA MET A 1 8.06 13.94 7.69
C MET A 1 7.70 13.21 6.41
N LEU A 2 6.57 12.57 6.39
CA LEU A 2 6.11 11.84 5.20
C LEU A 2 5.38 12.79 4.24
N ILE A 3 5.61 12.60 2.94
CA ILE A 3 4.95 13.39 1.89
C ILE A 3 3.56 12.79 1.63
N PRO A 4 2.47 13.52 1.90
CA PRO A 4 1.11 12.96 1.78
C PRO A 4 0.76 12.44 0.39
N SER A 5 1.27 13.06 -0.68
CA SER A 5 0.98 12.64 -2.04
C SER A 5 1.49 11.24 -2.37
N LYS A 6 2.53 10.78 -1.69
CA LYS A 6 3.05 9.42 -1.87
C LYS A 6 2.13 8.35 -1.28
N LEU A 7 1.29 8.74 -0.35
CA LEU A 7 0.35 7.85 0.35
C LEU A 7 -1.09 8.06 -0.12
N SER A 8 -1.29 8.85 -1.14
CA SER A 8 -2.61 9.13 -1.70
C SER A 8 -2.83 8.32 -2.97
N ARG A 9 -3.91 7.55 -2.99
CA ARG A 9 -4.29 6.82 -4.20
C ARG A 9 -4.68 7.80 -5.30
N PRO A 10 -4.45 7.46 -6.59
CA PRO A 10 -4.86 8.33 -7.68
C PRO A 10 -6.38 8.46 -7.73
N LEU A 11 -6.85 9.65 -8.14
CA LEU A 11 -8.27 9.91 -8.26
C LEU A 11 -8.85 9.18 -9.47
N ARG A 12 -10.05 8.62 -9.28
CA ARG A 12 -10.80 8.06 -10.40
C ARG A 12 -11.34 9.19 -11.26
N LEU A 13 -11.01 9.15 -12.55
CA LEU A 13 -11.53 10.11 -13.53
C LEU A 13 -12.84 9.57 -14.13
N GLU A 14 -13.88 10.40 -14.17
CA GLU A 14 -15.22 9.99 -14.60
C GLU A 14 -15.29 9.60 -16.07
N ASN A 15 -14.47 10.23 -16.92
CA ASN A 15 -14.52 10.04 -18.38
C ASN A 15 -13.51 9.00 -18.89
N THR A 16 -13.04 8.10 -18.05
CA THR A 16 -12.10 7.05 -18.47
C THR A 16 -12.84 5.76 -18.79
N LEU A 17 -12.29 5.04 -19.78
CA LEU A 17 -12.81 3.72 -20.13
C LEU A 17 -12.63 2.74 -18.95
N VAL A 18 -13.71 2.11 -18.54
CA VAL A 18 -13.66 1.07 -17.52
C VAL A 18 -13.37 -0.27 -18.19
N ARG A 19 -12.28 -0.91 -17.78
CA ARG A 19 -11.89 -2.23 -18.28
C ARG A 19 -12.46 -3.31 -17.38
N ASP A 20 -13.72 -3.64 -17.55
CA ASP A 20 -14.47 -4.54 -16.67
C ASP A 20 -13.80 -5.90 -16.50
N ARG A 21 -13.21 -6.45 -17.57
CA ARG A 21 -12.51 -7.72 -17.51
C ARG A 21 -11.31 -7.69 -16.56
N LEU A 22 -10.53 -6.60 -16.61
CA LEU A 22 -9.36 -6.44 -15.75
C LEU A 22 -9.76 -6.14 -14.31
N ILE A 23 -10.79 -5.33 -14.12
CA ILE A 23 -11.34 -5.06 -12.78
C ILE A 23 -11.86 -6.36 -12.15
N ALA A 24 -12.54 -7.20 -12.91
CA ALA A 24 -13.02 -8.50 -12.42
C ALA A 24 -11.86 -9.41 -11.99
N ARG A 25 -10.76 -9.39 -12.73
CA ARG A 25 -9.55 -10.15 -12.35
C ARG A 25 -8.94 -9.60 -11.05
N LEU A 26 -8.89 -8.29 -10.89
CA LEU A 26 -8.39 -7.67 -9.66
C LEU A 26 -9.33 -7.92 -8.47
N ALA A 27 -10.62 -8.11 -8.70
CA ALA A 27 -11.56 -8.44 -7.64
C ALA A 27 -11.21 -9.75 -6.92
N ASN A 28 -10.51 -10.67 -7.60
CA ASN A 28 -10.03 -11.91 -7.03
C ASN A 28 -8.63 -11.79 -6.41
N SER A 29 -8.09 -10.58 -6.30
CA SER A 29 -6.73 -10.36 -5.78
C SER A 29 -6.54 -10.86 -4.35
N HIS A 30 -7.62 -10.90 -3.56
CA HIS A 30 -7.60 -11.41 -2.19
C HIS A 30 -7.20 -12.90 -2.10
N LEU A 31 -7.29 -13.65 -3.20
CA LEU A 31 -6.88 -15.05 -3.26
C LEU A 31 -5.35 -15.20 -3.37
N TYR A 32 -4.63 -14.12 -3.61
CA TYR A 32 -3.19 -14.14 -3.86
C TYR A 32 -2.46 -13.22 -2.88
N ARG A 33 -1.25 -13.60 -2.52
CA ARG A 33 -0.39 -12.78 -1.66
C ARG A 33 0.22 -11.60 -2.41
N LEU A 34 0.40 -11.76 -3.71
CA LEU A 34 1.00 -10.75 -4.57
C LEU A 34 0.35 -10.82 -5.94
N VAL A 35 -0.05 -9.68 -6.44
CA VAL A 35 -0.53 -9.50 -7.82
C VAL A 35 0.33 -8.42 -8.46
N LEU A 36 0.97 -8.75 -9.59
CA LEU A 36 1.75 -7.80 -10.37
C LEU A 36 0.95 -7.33 -11.56
N VAL A 37 0.86 -6.00 -11.72
CA VAL A 37 0.28 -5.37 -12.90
C VAL A 37 1.41 -4.66 -13.63
N THR A 38 1.81 -5.19 -14.78
CA THR A 38 2.91 -4.64 -15.56
C THR A 38 2.46 -4.34 -16.98
N SER A 39 2.93 -3.23 -17.52
CA SER A 39 2.75 -2.85 -18.92
C SER A 39 3.70 -1.71 -19.24
N PRO A 40 3.97 -1.44 -20.53
CA PRO A 40 4.67 -0.23 -20.91
C PRO A 40 3.94 1.03 -20.44
N ALA A 41 4.66 2.15 -20.34
CA ALA A 41 4.07 3.43 -19.99
C ALA A 41 2.95 3.81 -20.98
N GLY A 42 1.88 4.40 -20.48
CA GLY A 42 0.76 4.87 -21.32
C GLY A 42 -0.35 3.84 -21.56
N TYR A 43 -0.24 2.63 -20.99
CA TYR A 43 -1.29 1.59 -21.14
C TYR A 43 -2.36 1.64 -20.05
N GLY A 44 -2.39 2.70 -19.26
CA GLY A 44 -3.49 2.94 -18.31
C GLY A 44 -3.40 2.17 -16.99
N LYS A 45 -2.19 1.77 -16.55
CA LYS A 45 -2.03 1.07 -15.26
C LYS A 45 -2.57 1.88 -14.09
N THR A 46 -2.19 3.16 -14.02
CA THR A 46 -2.65 4.05 -12.94
C THR A 46 -4.15 4.24 -12.97
N THR A 47 -4.72 4.40 -14.16
CA THR A 47 -6.17 4.52 -14.34
C THR A 47 -6.88 3.25 -13.88
N LEU A 48 -6.38 2.08 -14.26
CA LEU A 48 -6.93 0.80 -13.82
C LEU A 48 -6.89 0.67 -12.30
N MET A 49 -5.76 0.99 -11.70
CA MET A 49 -5.62 0.89 -10.24
C MET A 49 -6.50 1.90 -9.51
N ALA A 50 -6.66 3.10 -10.06
CA ALA A 50 -7.58 4.09 -9.49
C ALA A 50 -9.03 3.60 -9.53
N GLN A 51 -9.44 2.98 -10.61
CA GLN A 51 -10.79 2.40 -10.73
C GLN A 51 -11.00 1.24 -9.75
N TRP A 52 -10.01 0.35 -9.66
CA TRP A 52 -10.09 -0.77 -8.72
C TRP A 52 -10.10 -0.30 -7.26
N ALA A 53 -9.33 0.72 -6.93
CA ALA A 53 -9.20 1.23 -5.56
C ALA A 53 -10.39 2.09 -5.12
N ALA A 54 -11.20 2.56 -6.07
CA ALA A 54 -12.33 3.45 -5.76
C ALA A 54 -13.29 2.79 -4.78
N GLY A 55 -13.64 3.49 -3.71
CA GLY A 55 -14.57 3.00 -2.70
C GLY A 55 -14.00 2.01 -1.69
N LYS A 56 -12.76 1.56 -1.85
CA LYS A 56 -12.14 0.65 -0.86
C LYS A 56 -11.67 1.45 0.34
N ARG A 57 -11.99 0.94 1.54
CA ARG A 57 -11.62 1.57 2.80
C ARG A 57 -10.39 0.93 3.45
N ASP A 58 -10.22 -0.37 3.26
CA ASP A 58 -9.14 -1.18 3.83
C ASP A 58 -7.96 -1.30 2.86
N LEU A 59 -7.58 -0.18 2.27
CA LEU A 59 -6.52 -0.12 1.27
C LEU A 59 -5.47 0.92 1.67
N GLY A 60 -4.22 0.49 1.70
CA GLY A 60 -3.08 1.39 1.79
C GLY A 60 -2.49 1.64 0.41
N TRP A 61 -1.97 2.82 0.20
CA TRP A 61 -1.33 3.23 -1.05
C TRP A 61 0.07 3.75 -0.80
N TYR A 62 1.02 3.36 -1.65
CA TYR A 62 2.38 3.88 -1.59
C TYR A 62 2.94 4.00 -3.01
N SER A 63 3.17 5.24 -3.44
CA SER A 63 3.82 5.55 -4.72
C SER A 63 5.32 5.63 -4.54
N LEU A 64 6.05 4.77 -5.24
CA LEU A 64 7.49 4.65 -5.14
C LEU A 64 8.19 5.51 -6.19
N ASP A 65 9.32 6.10 -5.81
CA ASP A 65 10.24 6.78 -6.72
C ASP A 65 11.69 6.46 -6.32
N GLU A 66 12.65 7.08 -6.99
CA GLU A 66 14.07 6.81 -6.74
C GLU A 66 14.51 7.15 -5.31
N SER A 67 13.84 8.10 -4.66
CA SER A 67 14.16 8.48 -3.28
C SER A 67 13.82 7.38 -2.28
N ASP A 68 13.04 6.38 -2.67
CA ASP A 68 12.65 5.27 -1.82
C ASP A 68 13.66 4.11 -1.83
N ASN A 69 14.80 4.29 -2.50
CA ASN A 69 15.90 3.32 -2.46
C ASN A 69 16.61 3.29 -1.10
N TYR A 70 16.31 4.21 -0.21
CA TYR A 70 16.82 4.19 1.16
C TYR A 70 15.93 3.30 2.04
N PRO A 71 16.49 2.23 2.64
CA PRO A 71 15.66 1.25 3.37
C PRO A 71 14.81 1.84 4.49
N GLU A 72 15.34 2.80 5.22
CA GLU A 72 14.59 3.45 6.31
C GLU A 72 13.41 4.26 5.79
N ARG A 73 13.62 4.97 4.68
CA ARG A 73 12.55 5.74 4.05
C ARG A 73 11.46 4.82 3.52
N PHE A 74 11.85 3.75 2.83
CA PHE A 74 10.91 2.74 2.36
C PHE A 74 10.09 2.17 3.52
N ALA A 75 10.75 1.77 4.60
CA ALA A 75 10.08 1.20 5.76
C ALA A 75 9.05 2.17 6.37
N ASN A 76 9.40 3.43 6.52
CA ASN A 76 8.51 4.43 7.10
C ASN A 76 7.24 4.62 6.25
N TYR A 77 7.39 4.73 4.94
CA TYR A 77 6.24 4.88 4.04
C TYR A 77 5.41 3.60 3.96
N PHE A 78 6.08 2.44 3.89
CA PHE A 78 5.39 1.16 3.85
C PHE A 78 4.50 0.98 5.09
N MET A 79 5.05 1.30 6.25
CA MET A 79 4.29 1.20 7.50
C MET A 79 3.14 2.19 7.55
N ALA A 80 3.32 3.40 7.02
CA ALA A 80 2.24 4.38 6.94
C ALA A 80 1.10 3.86 6.01
N ALA A 81 1.45 3.21 4.91
CA ALA A 81 0.46 2.60 4.03
C ALA A 81 -0.30 1.45 4.72
N VAL A 82 0.41 0.63 5.50
CA VAL A 82 -0.24 -0.44 6.29
C VAL A 82 -1.20 0.15 7.32
N GLN A 83 -0.83 1.25 7.96
CA GLN A 83 -1.72 1.93 8.89
C GLN A 83 -2.99 2.45 8.21
N GLN A 84 -2.87 2.96 6.98
CA GLN A 84 -4.05 3.34 6.20
C GLN A 84 -4.98 2.14 5.98
N ALA A 85 -4.41 1.01 5.57
CA ALA A 85 -5.18 -0.19 5.27
C ALA A 85 -5.88 -0.76 6.51
N THR A 86 -5.27 -0.62 7.68
CA THR A 86 -5.76 -1.23 8.92
C THR A 86 -6.50 -0.25 9.82
N GLY A 87 -6.70 0.99 9.38
CA GLY A 87 -7.35 2.02 10.20
C GLY A 87 -6.56 2.39 11.46
N GLY A 88 -5.23 2.23 11.42
CA GLY A 88 -4.36 2.54 12.55
C GLY A 88 -4.25 1.43 13.60
N HIS A 89 -4.82 0.26 13.35
CA HIS A 89 -4.81 -0.86 14.30
C HIS A 89 -3.50 -1.64 14.33
N CYS A 90 -2.69 -1.54 13.27
CA CYS A 90 -1.37 -2.16 13.24
C CYS A 90 -0.30 -1.11 13.54
N VAL A 91 0.72 -1.52 14.21
CA VAL A 91 1.94 -0.80 14.57
C VAL A 91 1.73 0.70 14.85
N ARG A 92 1.92 1.09 16.07
CA ARG A 92 1.86 2.50 16.42
C ARG A 92 2.93 3.26 15.66
N ARG A 93 2.52 4.32 14.99
CA ARG A 93 3.41 5.19 14.21
C ARG A 93 4.59 5.70 15.02
N GLU A 94 4.38 5.89 16.30
CA GLU A 94 5.40 6.32 17.26
C GLU A 94 6.49 5.27 17.45
N ALA A 95 6.13 4.00 17.39
CA ALA A 95 7.08 2.90 17.47
C ALA A 95 7.99 2.86 16.24
N LEU A 96 7.53 3.35 15.10
CA LEU A 96 8.29 3.41 13.86
C LEU A 96 9.25 4.59 13.81
N ALA A 97 8.86 5.72 14.39
CA ALA A 97 9.72 6.89 14.49
C ALA A 97 10.90 6.65 15.44
N SER A 98 10.78 5.66 16.32
CA SER A 98 11.80 5.30 17.27
C SER A 98 12.69 4.19 16.68
N LYS A 99 13.74 4.59 15.95
CA LYS A 99 14.77 3.68 15.44
C LYS A 99 15.41 2.81 16.53
N ARG A 100 15.19 3.16 17.80
CA ARG A 100 15.81 2.49 18.96
C ARG A 100 15.10 1.20 19.36
N GLN A 101 13.85 0.98 18.91
CA GLN A 101 13.09 -0.21 19.26
C GLN A 101 13.41 -1.42 18.41
N TYR A 102 14.00 -1.23 17.23
CA TYR A 102 14.28 -2.31 16.32
C TYR A 102 15.74 -2.34 15.94
N ALA A 103 16.40 -3.48 16.20
CA ALA A 103 17.80 -3.66 15.91
C ALA A 103 18.11 -3.69 14.41
N SER A 104 17.10 -3.94 13.58
CA SER A 104 17.25 -4.01 12.12
C SER A 104 15.89 -3.84 11.43
N LEU A 105 15.93 -3.60 10.11
CA LEU A 105 14.70 -3.59 9.30
C LEU A 105 14.00 -4.95 9.31
N ASN A 106 14.76 -6.04 9.35
CA ASN A 106 14.18 -7.37 9.43
C ASN A 106 13.36 -7.54 10.71
N ALA A 107 13.84 -7.04 11.84
CA ALA A 107 13.09 -7.08 13.09
C ALA A 107 11.82 -6.24 13.01
N LEU A 108 11.89 -5.08 12.37
CA LEU A 108 10.73 -4.20 12.15
C LEU A 108 9.66 -4.90 11.31
N PHE A 109 10.04 -5.46 10.16
CA PHE A 109 9.09 -6.16 9.29
C PHE A 109 8.55 -7.44 9.92
N SER A 110 9.36 -8.16 10.68
CA SER A 110 8.90 -9.35 11.42
C SER A 110 7.82 -8.98 12.42
N GLN A 111 8.01 -7.90 13.17
CA GLN A 111 7.00 -7.41 14.10
C GLN A 111 5.72 -6.96 13.36
N LEU A 112 5.87 -6.28 12.24
CA LEU A 112 4.74 -5.88 11.42
C LEU A 112 3.92 -7.09 10.96
N PHE A 113 4.58 -8.13 10.47
CA PHE A 113 3.89 -9.32 9.98
C PHE A 113 3.17 -10.07 11.12
N ILE A 114 3.74 -10.08 12.32
CA ILE A 114 3.08 -10.64 13.50
C ILE A 114 1.79 -9.85 13.80
N GLU A 115 1.86 -8.53 13.81
CA GLU A 115 0.70 -7.68 14.08
C GLU A 115 -0.37 -7.81 12.99
N LEU A 116 0.04 -7.92 11.72
CA LEU A 116 -0.90 -8.14 10.62
C LEU A 116 -1.59 -9.51 10.72
N ALA A 117 -0.90 -10.53 11.18
CA ALA A 117 -1.49 -11.85 11.38
C ALA A 117 -2.52 -11.85 12.51
N GLU A 118 -2.31 -11.04 13.54
CA GLU A 118 -3.26 -10.86 14.64
C GLU A 118 -4.43 -9.97 14.25
N TRP A 119 -4.22 -9.06 13.29
CA TRP A 119 -5.27 -8.21 12.78
C TRP A 119 -6.16 -9.02 11.85
N GLN A 120 -7.29 -9.43 12.36
CA GLN A 120 -8.29 -10.15 11.57
C GLN A 120 -9.43 -9.22 11.23
N THR A 121 -9.67 -9.08 9.94
CA THR A 121 -10.93 -8.54 9.49
C THR A 121 -12.01 -9.54 9.80
N PRO A 122 -13.06 -9.12 10.47
CA PRO A 122 -14.22 -9.98 10.63
C PRO A 122 -14.85 -10.33 9.28
#